data_0951a9cf6fd255c3cf18996e2498e287
#
_entry.id   0951a9cf6fd255c3cf18996e2498e287
#
_cell.length_a   1.000
_cell.length_b   1.000
_cell.length_c   1.000
_cell.angle_alpha   90.00
_cell.angle_beta   90.00
_cell.angle_gamma   90.00
#
_symmetry.space_group_name_H-M   'P 1'
#
loop_
_entity.id
_entity.type
_entity.pdbx_description
1 polymer ?
#
loop_
_entity_poly.entity_id
_entity_poly.type
_entity_poly.pdbx_seq_one_letter_code
_entity_poly.pdbx_strand_id
1 'polypeptide(L)'
;QVLGGTEMVQVPQPYCYRCSFGLTYPQCGLQCVKYIDEVIELEGGGEKVAGIIFEPVTGANGIIVPPPEYFPMLREICDRWGVLMIADEVMTGFGRTGRWFAMDRWDVVPDIMTFAKGMTCGYLPLGATIVREHIGDYFKDNFFSHGATYAGHALGCATALRLIPIYQEDNLIERSAEMGDYLLEKAKELEDKHPCVGDVRGLGLFVGLELVKNKKTKEPLTAVDAKIRQGPKPKMEVAKKLGELGMMAMAANPVNVISMAPPLIITKDEIDEGVGIMDEALKVADAYTES
;
A
#
# COMPACT_ATOMS: atom_id res chain seq x y z
N GLN A 1 -1.37 -9.31 31.90
CA GLN A 1 -1.62 -7.87 32.04
C GLN A 1 -2.21 -7.41 30.73
N VAL A 2 -3.51 -7.15 30.70
CA VAL A 2 -4.14 -6.51 29.56
C VAL A 2 -3.50 -5.13 29.47
N LEU A 3 -2.74 -4.86 28.41
CA LEU A 3 -2.29 -3.53 28.10
C LEU A 3 -3.56 -2.68 27.96
N GLY A 4 -3.84 -1.88 28.95
CA GLY A 4 -4.86 -0.83 28.87
C GLY A 4 -4.53 0.00 27.64
N GLY A 5 -5.54 0.35 26.87
CA GLY A 5 -5.49 0.84 25.52
C GLY A 5 -4.19 1.54 25.13
N THR A 6 -3.49 0.97 24.18
CA THR A 6 -2.38 1.66 23.52
C THR A 6 -2.97 2.95 22.95
N GLU A 7 -2.56 4.09 23.47
CA GLU A 7 -2.88 5.38 22.88
C GLU A 7 -2.20 5.42 21.52
N MET A 8 -3.02 5.39 20.47
CA MET A 8 -2.55 5.39 19.08
C MET A 8 -2.97 6.71 18.45
N VAL A 9 -1.99 7.49 18.01
CA VAL A 9 -2.23 8.74 17.28
C VAL A 9 -2.14 8.45 15.80
N GLN A 10 -3.19 8.83 15.06
CA GLN A 10 -3.20 8.73 13.61
C GLN A 10 -2.68 10.03 12.98
N VAL A 11 -1.76 9.90 12.05
CA VAL A 11 -1.20 11.01 11.28
C VAL A 11 -1.66 10.95 9.82
N PRO A 12 -1.75 12.09 9.11
CA PRO A 12 -2.11 12.13 7.70
C PRO A 12 -1.13 11.33 6.83
N GLN A 13 -1.69 10.58 5.86
CA GLN A 13 -0.91 9.84 4.89
C GLN A 13 -0.23 10.77 3.87
N PRO A 14 0.89 10.35 3.25
CA PRO A 14 1.59 11.09 2.18
C PRO A 14 0.81 11.04 0.85
N TYR A 15 -0.43 11.50 0.85
CA TYR A 15 -1.35 11.42 -0.26
C TYR A 15 -1.29 12.68 -1.13
N CYS A 16 -0.32 12.76 -2.04
CA CYS A 16 -0.07 13.97 -2.84
C CYS A 16 -1.23 14.37 -3.73
N TYR A 17 -1.98 13.42 -4.29
CA TYR A 17 -3.14 13.73 -5.12
C TYR A 17 -4.26 14.45 -4.35
N ARG A 18 -4.47 14.08 -3.05
CA ARG A 18 -5.43 14.70 -2.11
C ARG A 18 -4.74 15.05 -0.81
N CYS A 19 -3.80 15.99 -0.87
CA CYS A 19 -3.00 16.38 0.29
C CYS A 19 -3.88 16.89 1.43
N SER A 20 -3.74 16.26 2.62
CA SER A 20 -4.48 16.66 3.83
C SER A 20 -4.15 18.06 4.31
N PHE A 21 -3.01 18.62 3.88
CA PHE A 21 -2.56 19.98 4.19
C PHE A 21 -2.93 20.99 3.09
N GLY A 22 -3.60 20.56 2.01
CA GLY A 22 -3.96 21.43 0.90
C GLY A 22 -2.75 21.93 0.09
N LEU A 23 -1.61 21.28 0.20
CA LEU A 23 -0.36 21.66 -0.45
C LEU A 23 -0.09 20.79 -1.68
N THR A 24 0.85 21.25 -2.53
CA THR A 24 1.26 20.54 -3.75
C THR A 24 2.74 20.14 -3.64
N TYR A 25 3.02 18.86 -3.93
CA TYR A 25 4.40 18.37 -4.05
C TYR A 25 5.03 18.84 -5.38
N PRO A 26 6.34 19.20 -5.41
CA PRO A 26 7.31 19.16 -4.28
C PRO A 26 7.31 20.41 -3.39
N GLN A 27 6.57 21.47 -3.73
CA GLN A 27 6.62 22.78 -3.04
C GLN A 27 6.13 22.70 -1.59
N CYS A 28 5.38 21.66 -1.22
CA CYS A 28 4.92 21.42 0.15
C CYS A 28 6.05 21.15 1.15
N GLY A 29 7.28 20.88 0.67
CA GLY A 29 8.44 20.58 1.52
C GLY A 29 8.18 19.40 2.48
N LEU A 30 7.34 18.43 2.06
CA LEU A 30 6.95 17.25 2.84
C LEU A 30 6.34 17.58 4.21
N GLN A 31 5.38 18.50 4.24
CA GLN A 31 4.69 18.90 5.47
C GLN A 31 4.09 17.70 6.23
N CYS A 32 3.69 16.63 5.52
CA CYS A 32 3.18 15.41 6.13
C CYS A 32 4.23 14.69 7.00
N VAL A 33 5.52 14.72 6.63
CA VAL A 33 6.61 14.16 7.45
C VAL A 33 6.96 15.10 8.61
N LYS A 34 7.02 16.41 8.37
CA LYS A 34 7.27 17.41 9.41
C LYS A 34 6.20 17.39 10.49
N TYR A 35 4.95 17.14 10.11
CA TYR A 35 3.85 17.00 11.05
C TYR A 35 4.03 15.78 11.96
N ILE A 36 4.64 14.70 11.48
CA ILE A 36 4.97 13.55 12.34
C ILE A 36 5.97 13.95 13.42
N ASP A 37 6.98 14.74 13.07
CA ASP A 37 7.96 15.29 14.01
C ASP A 37 7.29 16.13 15.11
N GLU A 38 6.41 17.05 14.71
CA GLU A 38 5.60 17.87 15.62
C GLU A 38 4.73 16.99 16.55
N VAL A 39 4.11 15.93 16.02
CA VAL A 39 3.27 15.02 16.83
C VAL A 39 4.13 14.26 17.85
N ILE A 40 5.31 13.77 17.48
CA ILE A 40 6.21 13.09 18.43
C ILE A 40 6.57 14.05 19.58
N GLU A 41 6.90 15.30 19.27
CA GLU A 41 7.22 16.33 20.26
C GLU A 41 6.03 16.57 21.21
N LEU A 42 4.83 16.75 20.64
CA LEU A 42 3.58 17.01 21.41
C LEU A 42 3.19 15.83 22.30
N GLU A 43 3.46 14.60 21.89
CA GLU A 43 3.19 13.40 22.68
C GLU A 43 4.25 13.16 23.78
N GLY A 44 5.25 14.03 23.91
CA GLY A 44 6.29 13.97 24.96
C GLY A 44 7.60 13.36 24.51
N GLY A 45 7.86 13.33 23.21
CA GLY A 45 9.12 12.91 22.62
C GLY A 45 9.33 11.40 22.61
N GLY A 46 10.57 10.99 22.27
CA GLY A 46 10.93 9.60 22.12
C GLY A 46 10.84 8.75 23.40
N GLU A 47 10.76 9.38 24.59
CA GLU A 47 10.52 8.65 25.85
C GLU A 47 9.06 8.16 25.99
N LYS A 48 8.13 8.73 25.23
CA LYS A 48 6.69 8.41 25.26
C LYS A 48 6.20 7.72 24.00
N VAL A 49 6.81 8.01 22.86
CA VAL A 49 6.46 7.41 21.56
C VAL A 49 7.37 6.21 21.30
N ALA A 50 6.79 5.02 21.29
CA ALA A 50 7.57 3.77 21.10
C ALA A 50 7.96 3.54 19.64
N GLY A 51 7.07 3.85 18.70
CA GLY A 51 7.32 3.58 17.28
C GLY A 51 6.27 4.19 16.36
N ILE A 52 6.60 4.21 15.07
CA ILE A 52 5.73 4.60 13.98
C ILE A 52 5.52 3.40 13.08
N ILE A 53 4.26 3.00 12.86
CA ILE A 53 3.90 1.93 11.94
C ILE A 53 3.24 2.49 10.69
N PHE A 54 3.64 1.99 9.53
CA PHE A 54 3.12 2.41 8.22
C PHE A 54 3.21 1.28 7.19
N GLU A 55 2.38 1.33 6.17
CA GLU A 55 2.57 0.57 4.93
C GLU A 55 3.49 1.39 3.99
N PRO A 56 4.58 0.83 3.41
CA PRO A 56 5.45 1.56 2.47
C PRO A 56 4.71 2.10 1.24
N VAL A 57 3.77 1.34 0.73
CA VAL A 57 2.72 1.79 -0.18
C VAL A 57 1.41 1.41 0.48
N THR A 58 0.60 2.40 0.80
CA THR A 58 -0.68 2.13 1.44
C THR A 58 -1.59 1.34 0.50
N GLY A 59 -1.88 0.08 0.84
CA GLY A 59 -2.56 -0.85 -0.05
C GLY A 59 -4.06 -0.62 -0.15
N ALA A 60 -4.83 -1.24 0.74
CA ALA A 60 -6.30 -1.26 0.69
C ALA A 60 -6.94 0.14 0.72
N ASN A 61 -6.25 1.13 1.23
CA ASN A 61 -6.71 2.51 1.32
C ASN A 61 -6.25 3.38 0.14
N GLY A 62 -5.95 2.80 -1.02
CA GLY A 62 -5.89 3.57 -2.26
C GLY A 62 -4.57 3.56 -3.02
N ILE A 63 -3.70 2.58 -2.79
CA ILE A 63 -2.39 2.46 -3.48
C ILE A 63 -1.62 3.79 -3.41
N ILE A 64 -1.47 4.33 -2.20
CA ILE A 64 -0.80 5.62 -2.01
C ILE A 64 0.70 5.39 -1.99
N VAL A 65 1.38 5.96 -2.98
CA VAL A 65 2.83 5.91 -3.13
C VAL A 65 3.43 7.19 -2.57
N PRO A 66 4.26 7.12 -1.52
CA PRO A 66 4.95 8.29 -0.98
C PRO A 66 5.98 8.89 -1.95
N PRO A 67 6.26 10.19 -1.87
CA PRO A 67 7.38 10.81 -2.58
C PRO A 67 8.74 10.17 -2.23
N PRO A 68 9.75 10.28 -3.11
CA PRO A 68 11.06 9.67 -2.89
C PRO A 68 11.74 10.09 -1.58
N GLU A 69 11.56 11.30 -1.13
CA GLU A 69 12.21 11.85 0.06
C GLU A 69 11.46 11.53 1.37
N TYR A 70 10.25 10.94 1.29
CA TYR A 70 9.39 10.72 2.46
C TYR A 70 10.03 9.81 3.52
N PHE A 71 10.44 8.61 3.14
CA PHE A 71 11.00 7.66 4.10
C PHE A 71 12.42 8.00 4.56
N PRO A 72 13.34 8.52 3.71
CA PRO A 72 14.60 9.06 4.20
C PRO A 72 14.42 10.11 5.30
N MET A 73 13.54 11.09 5.10
CA MET A 73 13.25 12.12 6.09
C MET A 73 12.57 11.53 7.35
N LEU A 74 11.65 10.57 7.20
CA LEU A 74 11.03 9.89 8.34
C LEU A 74 12.07 9.09 9.14
N ARG A 75 13.05 8.45 8.50
CA ARG A 75 14.13 7.73 9.18
C ARG A 75 14.97 8.68 10.03
N GLU A 76 15.33 9.84 9.49
CA GLU A 76 16.07 10.88 10.23
C GLU A 76 15.30 11.35 11.48
N ILE A 77 13.99 11.49 11.39
CA ILE A 77 13.13 11.85 12.52
C ILE A 77 13.14 10.73 13.56
N CYS A 78 12.92 9.49 13.12
CA CYS A 78 12.93 8.32 14.03
C CYS A 78 14.26 8.19 14.76
N ASP A 79 15.39 8.34 14.06
CA ASP A 79 16.73 8.25 14.64
C ASP A 79 16.97 9.37 15.68
N ARG A 80 16.56 10.60 15.36
CA ARG A 80 16.70 11.75 16.26
C ARG A 80 15.92 11.58 17.58
N TRP A 81 14.73 11.01 17.49
CA TRP A 81 13.86 10.80 18.66
C TRP A 81 14.09 9.45 19.36
N GLY A 82 14.85 8.52 18.77
CA GLY A 82 14.97 7.15 19.26
C GLY A 82 13.67 6.35 19.15
N VAL A 83 12.81 6.69 18.18
CA VAL A 83 11.50 6.08 17.90
C VAL A 83 11.68 4.96 16.87
N LEU A 84 11.08 3.78 17.09
CA LEU A 84 11.21 2.66 16.18
C LEU A 84 10.40 2.88 14.89
N MET A 85 11.04 2.62 13.74
CA MET A 85 10.43 2.66 12.43
C MET A 85 9.93 1.26 12.05
N ILE A 86 8.60 1.09 11.88
CA ILE A 86 7.96 -0.22 11.68
C ILE A 86 7.26 -0.22 10.32
N ALA A 87 7.77 -1.03 9.38
CA ALA A 87 7.19 -1.18 8.05
C ALA A 87 6.28 -2.40 7.98
N ASP A 88 5.02 -2.18 7.60
CA ASP A 88 4.08 -3.24 7.26
C ASP A 88 4.20 -3.59 5.77
N GLU A 89 4.99 -4.62 5.47
CA GLU A 89 5.21 -5.16 4.13
C GLU A 89 4.28 -6.33 3.79
N VAL A 90 3.19 -6.47 4.52
CA VAL A 90 2.23 -7.57 4.31
C VAL A 90 1.64 -7.56 2.90
N MET A 91 1.39 -6.38 2.32
CA MET A 91 0.90 -6.25 0.94
C MET A 91 2.01 -5.97 -0.08
N THR A 92 3.06 -5.32 0.32
CA THR A 92 4.08 -4.73 -0.56
C THR A 92 5.30 -5.61 -0.75
N GLY A 93 5.56 -6.54 0.17
CA GLY A 93 6.67 -7.46 0.11
C GLY A 93 6.53 -8.56 -0.95
N PHE A 94 7.60 -9.33 -1.12
CA PHE A 94 7.72 -10.47 -2.01
C PHE A 94 7.41 -10.13 -3.48
N GLY A 95 8.03 -9.06 -3.97
CA GLY A 95 8.01 -8.72 -5.39
C GLY A 95 6.83 -7.85 -5.84
N ARG A 96 5.81 -7.64 -5.02
CA ARG A 96 4.58 -6.91 -5.42
C ARG A 96 4.86 -5.54 -6.04
N THR A 97 5.85 -4.80 -5.51
CA THR A 97 6.23 -3.46 -5.98
C THR A 97 7.42 -3.45 -6.94
N GLY A 98 7.82 -4.62 -7.48
CA GLY A 98 8.99 -4.76 -8.35
C GLY A 98 10.33 -4.75 -7.59
N ARG A 99 10.29 -4.92 -6.26
CA ARG A 99 11.43 -5.13 -5.36
C ARG A 99 11.09 -6.24 -4.39
N TRP A 100 12.09 -6.85 -3.73
CA TRP A 100 11.82 -7.84 -2.69
C TRP A 100 10.91 -7.28 -1.61
N PHE A 101 11.26 -6.09 -1.13
CA PHE A 101 10.47 -5.30 -0.20
C PHE A 101 10.33 -3.88 -0.74
N ALA A 102 9.19 -3.25 -0.49
CA ALA A 102 8.95 -1.90 -1.01
C ALA A 102 9.93 -0.88 -0.42
N MET A 103 10.37 -1.07 0.82
CA MET A 103 11.36 -0.19 1.47
C MET A 103 12.69 -0.13 0.73
N ASP A 104 13.06 -1.17 -0.06
CA ASP A 104 14.27 -1.18 -0.90
C ASP A 104 14.28 -0.03 -1.93
N ARG A 105 13.11 0.51 -2.25
CA ARG A 105 12.97 1.60 -3.22
C ARG A 105 13.50 2.94 -2.71
N TRP A 106 13.48 3.11 -1.40
CA TRP A 106 13.93 4.34 -0.73
C TRP A 106 15.29 4.19 -0.06
N ASP A 107 15.93 3.01 -0.18
CA ASP A 107 17.20 2.70 0.48
C ASP A 107 17.15 2.97 2.00
N VAL A 108 16.00 2.69 2.62
CA VAL A 108 15.76 2.87 4.04
C VAL A 108 15.48 1.53 4.70
N VAL A 109 16.26 1.21 5.73
CA VAL A 109 16.06 0.00 6.52
C VAL A 109 15.26 0.31 7.77
N PRO A 110 14.02 -0.17 7.92
CA PRO A 110 13.22 -0.01 9.13
C PRO A 110 13.80 -0.84 10.28
N ASP A 111 13.37 -0.53 11.51
CA ASP A 111 13.79 -1.29 12.68
C ASP A 111 13.04 -2.61 12.83
N ILE A 112 11.78 -2.61 12.38
CA ILE A 112 10.89 -3.77 12.38
C ILE A 112 10.17 -3.84 11.03
N MET A 113 10.03 -5.06 10.50
CA MET A 113 9.23 -5.32 9.30
C MET A 113 8.27 -6.48 9.55
N THR A 114 7.02 -6.36 9.09
CA THR A 114 6.02 -7.42 9.17
C THR A 114 5.68 -7.97 7.79
N PHE A 115 5.48 -9.27 7.70
CA PHE A 115 5.23 -9.98 6.44
C PHE A 115 4.09 -10.98 6.57
N ALA A 116 3.40 -11.23 5.47
CA ALA A 116 2.46 -12.33 5.28
C ALA A 116 2.28 -12.60 3.77
N LYS A 117 1.09 -12.92 3.35
CA LYS A 117 0.60 -13.06 1.94
C LYS A 117 1.62 -13.68 0.97
N GLY A 118 2.43 -12.84 0.29
CA GLY A 118 3.42 -13.28 -0.69
C GLY A 118 4.43 -14.28 -0.14
N MET A 119 4.71 -14.26 1.16
CA MET A 119 5.64 -15.20 1.79
C MET A 119 5.24 -16.67 1.58
N THR A 120 3.95 -16.97 1.51
CA THR A 120 3.43 -18.33 1.26
C THR A 120 2.49 -18.39 0.05
N CYS A 121 2.30 -17.29 -0.70
CA CYS A 121 1.38 -17.19 -1.84
C CYS A 121 -0.03 -17.74 -1.57
N GLY A 122 -0.49 -17.68 -0.32
CA GLY A 122 -1.81 -18.16 0.08
C GLY A 122 -1.94 -19.68 0.24
N TYR A 123 -0.88 -20.47 0.02
CA TYR A 123 -0.92 -21.92 0.22
C TYR A 123 -1.14 -22.31 1.69
N LEU A 124 -0.50 -21.57 2.61
CA LEU A 124 -0.66 -21.75 4.06
C LEU A 124 -0.67 -20.40 4.77
N PRO A 125 -1.46 -20.24 5.85
CA PRO A 125 -1.40 -19.01 6.66
C PRO A 125 -0.08 -18.97 7.44
N LEU A 126 0.74 -17.95 7.14
CA LEU A 126 1.98 -17.67 7.85
C LEU A 126 2.19 -16.15 7.87
N GLY A 127 2.60 -15.64 9.01
CA GLY A 127 3.08 -14.28 9.18
C GLY A 127 4.46 -14.30 9.83
N ALA A 128 5.25 -13.28 9.61
CA ALA A 128 6.55 -13.11 10.23
C ALA A 128 6.78 -11.65 10.61
N THR A 129 7.58 -11.45 11.64
CA THR A 129 8.13 -10.17 12.03
C THR A 129 9.63 -10.32 12.07
N ILE A 130 10.34 -9.44 11.39
CA ILE A 130 11.80 -9.36 11.39
C ILE A 130 12.18 -8.07 12.10
N VAL A 131 13.19 -8.15 12.93
CA VAL A 131 13.71 -7.01 13.71
C VAL A 131 15.20 -6.85 13.46
N ARG A 132 15.71 -5.63 13.60
CA ARG A 132 17.16 -5.38 13.60
C ARG A 132 17.84 -6.11 14.77
N GLU A 133 19.11 -6.41 14.60
CA GLU A 133 19.91 -7.18 15.55
C GLU A 133 19.87 -6.61 16.97
N HIS A 134 20.01 -5.30 17.14
CA HIS A 134 19.98 -4.66 18.46
C HIS A 134 18.66 -4.88 19.22
N ILE A 135 17.52 -5.00 18.50
CA ILE A 135 16.21 -5.33 19.11
C ILE A 135 16.19 -6.82 19.51
N GLY A 136 16.71 -7.69 18.64
CA GLY A 136 16.84 -9.12 18.94
C GLY A 136 17.77 -9.37 20.14
N ASP A 137 18.86 -8.64 20.20
CA ASP A 137 19.85 -8.74 21.29
C ASP A 137 19.28 -8.38 22.67
N TYR A 138 18.37 -7.41 22.72
CA TYR A 138 17.65 -7.07 23.94
C TYR A 138 17.00 -8.30 24.59
N PHE A 139 16.44 -9.20 23.80
CA PHE A 139 15.76 -10.40 24.28
C PHE A 139 16.68 -11.56 24.63
N LYS A 140 18.01 -11.42 24.46
CA LYS A 140 18.96 -12.40 25.00
C LYS A 140 18.99 -12.40 26.54
N ASP A 141 18.83 -11.20 27.11
CA ASP A 141 18.86 -10.99 28.56
C ASP A 141 17.48 -10.65 29.15
N ASN A 142 16.47 -10.40 28.30
CA ASN A 142 15.13 -10.03 28.72
C ASN A 142 14.10 -11.02 28.16
N PHE A 143 13.15 -11.38 29.00
CA PHE A 143 12.11 -12.34 28.62
C PHE A 143 11.18 -11.79 27.53
N PHE A 144 11.07 -12.49 26.40
CA PHE A 144 10.11 -12.20 25.34
C PHE A 144 8.74 -12.76 25.71
N SER A 145 7.89 -11.93 26.31
CA SER A 145 6.54 -12.31 26.79
C SER A 145 5.52 -12.40 25.65
N HIS A 146 5.81 -13.18 24.63
CA HIS A 146 4.90 -13.42 23.51
C HIS A 146 4.93 -14.89 23.12
N GLY A 147 3.77 -15.41 22.71
CA GLY A 147 3.64 -16.76 22.18
C GLY A 147 2.34 -16.90 21.40
N ALA A 148 2.41 -17.59 20.28
CA ALA A 148 1.24 -18.01 19.52
C ALA A 148 1.35 -19.52 19.26
N THR A 149 0.24 -20.24 19.43
CA THR A 149 0.20 -21.71 19.31
C THR A 149 0.77 -22.21 17.97
N TYR A 150 0.55 -21.45 16.90
CA TYR A 150 1.02 -21.81 15.55
C TYR A 150 2.30 -21.07 15.12
N ALA A 151 2.99 -20.38 16.04
CA ALA A 151 4.28 -19.76 15.71
C ALA A 151 5.28 -20.84 15.28
N GLY A 152 6.00 -20.59 14.17
CA GLY A 152 6.97 -21.54 13.63
C GLY A 152 6.36 -22.85 13.12
N HIS A 153 5.08 -22.85 12.70
CA HIS A 153 4.44 -24.06 12.20
C HIS A 153 5.23 -24.67 11.03
N ALA A 154 5.64 -25.92 11.16
CA ALA A 154 6.60 -26.56 10.27
C ALA A 154 6.17 -26.53 8.78
N LEU A 155 4.89 -26.80 8.49
CA LEU A 155 4.39 -26.75 7.09
C LEU A 155 4.40 -25.34 6.52
N GLY A 156 4.07 -24.31 7.33
CA GLY A 156 4.13 -22.92 6.91
C GLY A 156 5.56 -22.48 6.58
N CYS A 157 6.49 -22.80 7.47
CA CYS A 157 7.91 -22.52 7.27
C CYS A 157 8.48 -23.27 6.04
N ALA A 158 8.16 -24.55 5.87
CA ALA A 158 8.59 -25.32 4.70
C ALA A 158 8.04 -24.76 3.39
N THR A 159 6.78 -24.28 3.39
CA THR A 159 6.18 -23.60 2.22
C THR A 159 6.95 -22.32 1.87
N ALA A 160 7.22 -21.46 2.85
CA ALA A 160 7.98 -20.23 2.63
C ALA A 160 9.40 -20.53 2.12
N LEU A 161 10.10 -21.51 2.73
CA LEU A 161 11.42 -21.94 2.30
C LEU A 161 11.47 -22.49 0.86
N ARG A 162 10.37 -23.06 0.35
CA ARG A 162 10.29 -23.52 -1.05
C ARG A 162 9.93 -22.38 -2.00
N LEU A 163 9.13 -21.41 -1.55
CA LEU A 163 8.69 -20.29 -2.40
C LEU A 163 9.79 -19.27 -2.67
N ILE A 164 10.64 -18.96 -1.68
CA ILE A 164 11.74 -18.00 -1.86
C ILE A 164 12.65 -18.37 -3.04
N PRO A 165 13.14 -19.63 -3.19
CA PRO A 165 13.86 -20.04 -4.39
C PRO A 165 13.07 -19.87 -5.70
N ILE A 166 11.76 -20.13 -5.72
CA ILE A 166 10.93 -19.94 -6.93
C ILE A 166 10.93 -18.49 -7.36
N TYR A 167 10.77 -17.54 -6.42
CA TYR A 167 10.87 -16.12 -6.74
C TYR A 167 12.20 -15.77 -7.42
N GLN A 168 13.31 -16.40 -7.00
CA GLN A 168 14.65 -16.17 -7.55
C GLN A 168 14.85 -16.90 -8.88
N GLU A 169 14.52 -18.19 -8.94
CA GLU A 169 14.69 -19.07 -10.11
C GLU A 169 13.91 -18.54 -11.33
N ASP A 170 12.68 -18.05 -11.09
CA ASP A 170 11.79 -17.55 -12.13
C ASP A 170 11.91 -16.02 -12.35
N ASN A 171 12.84 -15.33 -11.66
CA ASN A 171 13.08 -13.89 -11.73
C ASN A 171 11.80 -13.06 -11.52
N LEU A 172 10.94 -13.49 -10.58
CA LEU A 172 9.61 -12.90 -10.42
C LEU A 172 9.65 -11.45 -9.92
N ILE A 173 10.71 -11.03 -9.26
CA ILE A 173 10.89 -9.67 -8.78
C ILE A 173 11.12 -8.71 -9.95
N GLU A 174 12.07 -9.04 -10.80
CA GLU A 174 12.42 -8.28 -12.01
C GLU A 174 11.26 -8.27 -13.00
N ARG A 175 10.61 -9.42 -13.16
CA ARG A 175 9.39 -9.55 -13.97
C ARG A 175 8.28 -8.63 -13.46
N SER A 176 8.06 -8.59 -12.15
CA SER A 176 7.06 -7.70 -11.55
C SER A 176 7.38 -6.23 -11.77
N ALA A 177 8.65 -5.84 -11.80
CA ALA A 177 9.05 -4.48 -12.15
C ALA A 177 8.71 -4.18 -13.62
N GLU A 178 9.15 -5.03 -14.57
CA GLU A 178 8.91 -4.83 -16.00
C GLU A 178 7.40 -4.81 -16.34
N MET A 179 6.66 -5.81 -15.89
CA MET A 179 5.23 -5.91 -16.16
C MET A 179 4.45 -4.83 -15.42
N GLY A 180 4.95 -4.37 -14.27
CA GLY A 180 4.37 -3.28 -13.52
C GLY A 180 4.51 -1.93 -14.22
N ASP A 181 5.66 -1.64 -14.79
CA ASP A 181 5.87 -0.44 -15.60
C ASP A 181 4.96 -0.45 -16.83
N TYR A 182 4.83 -1.61 -17.50
CA TYR A 182 3.92 -1.78 -18.63
C TYR A 182 2.46 -1.59 -18.21
N LEU A 183 2.02 -2.20 -17.09
CA LEU A 183 0.66 -2.04 -16.56
C LEU A 183 0.37 -0.57 -16.21
N LEU A 184 1.33 0.13 -15.59
CA LEU A 184 1.18 1.52 -15.22
C LEU A 184 1.05 2.43 -16.45
N GLU A 185 1.83 2.18 -17.50
CA GLU A 185 1.74 2.87 -18.80
C GLU A 185 0.34 2.69 -19.39
N LYS A 186 -0.13 1.45 -19.49
CA LYS A 186 -1.45 1.11 -20.01
C LYS A 186 -2.59 1.68 -19.16
N ALA A 187 -2.45 1.69 -17.86
CA ALA A 187 -3.43 2.30 -16.96
C ALA A 187 -3.50 3.82 -17.12
N LYS A 188 -2.39 4.49 -17.43
CA LYS A 188 -2.37 5.93 -17.73
C LYS A 188 -3.10 6.28 -19.02
N GLU A 189 -3.10 5.40 -20.02
CA GLU A 189 -3.95 5.59 -21.21
C GLU A 189 -5.45 5.69 -20.83
N LEU A 190 -5.88 4.94 -19.79
CA LEU A 190 -7.24 5.04 -19.26
C LEU A 190 -7.51 6.37 -18.56
N GLU A 191 -6.51 6.96 -17.89
CA GLU A 191 -6.62 8.29 -17.29
C GLU A 191 -6.91 9.36 -18.33
N ASP A 192 -6.24 9.29 -19.48
CA ASP A 192 -6.46 10.23 -20.57
C ASP A 192 -7.82 10.03 -21.25
N LYS A 193 -8.26 8.78 -21.36
CA LYS A 193 -9.47 8.39 -22.08
C LYS A 193 -10.76 8.62 -21.29
N HIS A 194 -10.75 8.36 -19.98
CA HIS A 194 -11.94 8.38 -19.13
C HIS A 194 -12.00 9.63 -18.25
N PRO A 195 -13.07 10.44 -18.34
CA PRO A 195 -13.26 11.60 -17.48
C PRO A 195 -13.40 11.21 -15.99
N CYS A 196 -13.85 10.00 -15.71
CA CYS A 196 -13.97 9.50 -14.34
C CYS A 196 -12.63 9.10 -13.68
N VAL A 197 -11.54 8.92 -14.44
CA VAL A 197 -10.23 8.56 -13.87
C VAL A 197 -9.41 9.82 -13.63
N GLY A 198 -9.21 10.17 -12.36
CA GLY A 198 -8.56 11.41 -11.95
C GLY A 198 -7.08 11.28 -11.63
N ASP A 199 -6.62 10.07 -11.29
CA ASP A 199 -5.22 9.78 -10.97
C ASP A 199 -4.94 8.29 -11.13
N VAL A 200 -3.80 7.97 -11.73
CA VAL A 200 -3.29 6.61 -11.85
C VAL A 200 -1.90 6.54 -11.24
N ARG A 201 -1.74 5.67 -10.27
CA ARG A 201 -0.49 5.52 -9.52
C ARG A 201 -0.22 4.07 -9.15
N GLY A 202 1.04 3.76 -8.90
CA GLY A 202 1.43 2.42 -8.49
C GLY A 202 2.93 2.18 -8.56
N LEU A 203 3.34 1.02 -8.08
CA LEU A 203 4.71 0.50 -8.16
C LEU A 203 4.66 -0.99 -8.48
N GLY A 204 5.42 -1.43 -9.46
CA GLY A 204 5.37 -2.81 -9.92
C GLY A 204 3.94 -3.22 -10.28
N LEU A 205 3.57 -4.45 -9.98
CA LEU A 205 2.22 -4.96 -10.22
C LEU A 205 1.22 -4.59 -9.11
N PHE A 206 1.27 -3.34 -8.65
CA PHE A 206 0.38 -2.79 -7.64
C PHE A 206 -0.06 -1.39 -8.06
N VAL A 207 -1.16 -1.31 -8.84
CA VAL A 207 -1.63 -0.09 -9.51
C VAL A 207 -3.04 0.24 -9.06
N GLY A 208 -3.30 1.52 -8.82
CA GLY A 208 -4.60 2.07 -8.44
C GLY A 208 -5.10 3.12 -9.40
N LEU A 209 -6.37 3.02 -9.80
CA LEU A 209 -7.10 4.03 -10.56
C LEU A 209 -8.04 4.76 -9.61
N GLU A 210 -7.84 6.05 -9.42
CA GLU A 210 -8.71 6.87 -8.58
C GLU A 210 -9.84 7.48 -9.40
N LEU A 211 -11.07 7.22 -8.94
CA LEU A 211 -12.27 7.68 -9.62
C LEU A 211 -12.76 9.02 -9.06
N VAL A 212 -13.01 9.96 -9.94
CA VAL A 212 -13.45 11.31 -9.64
C VAL A 212 -14.72 11.66 -10.41
N LYS A 213 -15.50 12.57 -9.84
CA LYS A 213 -16.62 13.19 -10.50
C LYS A 213 -16.16 14.32 -11.43
N ASN A 214 -15.09 15.00 -11.04
CA ASN A 214 -14.49 16.09 -11.80
C ASN A 214 -12.97 16.10 -11.60
N LYS A 215 -12.20 16.03 -12.69
CA LYS A 215 -10.73 16.01 -12.65
C LYS A 215 -10.12 17.31 -12.13
N LYS A 216 -10.73 18.45 -12.38
CA LYS A 216 -10.19 19.76 -11.98
C LYS A 216 -10.34 19.99 -10.48
N THR A 217 -11.53 19.70 -9.95
CA THR A 217 -11.81 19.84 -8.51
C THR A 217 -11.32 18.65 -7.68
N LYS A 218 -11.02 17.53 -8.35
CA LYS A 218 -10.71 16.23 -7.75
C LYS A 218 -11.86 15.70 -6.88
N GLU A 219 -13.10 16.13 -7.12
CA GLU A 219 -14.25 15.65 -6.36
C GLU A 219 -14.37 14.14 -6.49
N PRO A 220 -14.43 13.38 -5.37
CA PRO A 220 -14.56 11.93 -5.42
C PRO A 220 -15.83 11.49 -6.14
N LEU A 221 -15.74 10.43 -6.95
CA LEU A 221 -16.88 9.92 -7.72
C LEU A 221 -18.05 9.49 -6.82
N THR A 222 -17.74 8.94 -5.65
CA THR A 222 -18.70 8.60 -4.60
C THR A 222 -18.36 9.44 -3.37
N ALA A 223 -19.33 10.20 -2.86
CA ALA A 223 -19.14 10.98 -1.64
C ALA A 223 -18.76 10.08 -0.45
N VAL A 224 -17.75 10.51 0.31
CA VAL A 224 -17.26 9.80 1.50
C VAL A 224 -18.11 10.08 2.72
N ASP A 225 -19.16 10.91 2.62
CA ASP A 225 -20.02 11.27 3.74
C ASP A 225 -20.78 10.03 4.26
N ALA A 226 -20.54 9.71 5.54
CA ALA A 226 -21.22 8.61 6.23
C ALA A 226 -22.74 8.78 6.29
N LYS A 227 -23.28 10.00 6.12
CA LYS A 227 -24.71 10.29 6.10
C LYS A 227 -25.36 9.95 4.76
N ILE A 228 -24.58 9.85 3.66
CA ILE A 228 -25.06 9.59 2.29
C ILE A 228 -24.74 8.14 1.87
N ARG A 229 -24.96 7.17 2.75
CA ARG A 229 -24.76 5.74 2.40
C ARG A 229 -25.82 5.18 1.44
N GLN A 230 -26.86 5.95 1.09
CA GLN A 230 -28.01 5.51 0.29
C GLN A 230 -27.96 5.97 -1.17
N GLY A 231 -26.99 6.78 -1.58
CA GLY A 231 -26.85 7.25 -2.96
C GLY A 231 -26.23 6.22 -3.91
N PRO A 232 -26.20 6.52 -5.22
CA PRO A 232 -25.53 5.70 -6.22
C PRO A 232 -24.06 5.47 -5.82
N LYS A 233 -23.58 4.26 -6.03
CA LYS A 233 -22.22 3.85 -5.73
C LYS A 233 -21.48 3.49 -7.03
N PRO A 234 -21.14 4.47 -7.87
CA PRO A 234 -20.61 4.23 -9.23
C PRO A 234 -19.40 3.28 -9.21
N LYS A 235 -18.51 3.41 -8.21
CA LYS A 235 -17.37 2.49 -8.03
C LYS A 235 -17.82 1.02 -7.92
N MET A 236 -18.91 0.75 -7.19
CA MET A 236 -19.43 -0.61 -7.04
C MET A 236 -20.10 -1.11 -8.33
N GLU A 237 -20.66 -0.20 -9.13
CA GLU A 237 -21.20 -0.54 -10.45
C GLU A 237 -20.07 -0.90 -11.42
N VAL A 238 -18.94 -0.18 -11.38
CA VAL A 238 -17.73 -0.56 -12.12
C VAL A 238 -17.24 -1.93 -11.67
N ALA A 239 -17.12 -2.18 -10.36
CA ALA A 239 -16.70 -3.49 -9.86
C ALA A 239 -17.64 -4.63 -10.27
N LYS A 240 -18.95 -4.38 -10.29
CA LYS A 240 -19.95 -5.33 -10.79
C LYS A 240 -19.74 -5.58 -12.30
N LYS A 241 -19.54 -4.51 -13.07
CA LYS A 241 -19.30 -4.62 -14.53
C LYS A 241 -18.03 -5.40 -14.84
N LEU A 242 -16.94 -5.17 -14.08
CA LEU A 242 -15.72 -5.96 -14.19
C LEU A 242 -15.99 -7.45 -13.97
N GLY A 243 -16.76 -7.79 -12.92
CA GLY A 243 -17.16 -9.18 -12.66
C GLY A 243 -17.99 -9.81 -13.78
N GLU A 244 -18.91 -9.05 -14.38
CA GLU A 244 -19.69 -9.48 -15.55
C GLU A 244 -18.82 -9.75 -16.79
N LEU A 245 -17.71 -9.02 -16.93
CA LEU A 245 -16.73 -9.17 -18.00
C LEU A 245 -15.63 -10.21 -17.67
N GLY A 246 -15.72 -10.89 -16.53
CA GLY A 246 -14.79 -11.95 -16.13
C GLY A 246 -13.55 -11.48 -15.34
N MET A 247 -13.47 -10.20 -14.94
CA MET A 247 -12.36 -9.66 -14.17
C MET A 247 -12.76 -9.38 -12.73
N MET A 248 -11.97 -9.85 -11.78
CA MET A 248 -12.06 -9.44 -10.39
C MET A 248 -11.05 -8.34 -10.09
N ALA A 249 -11.52 -7.18 -9.64
CA ALA A 249 -10.68 -6.12 -9.14
C ALA A 249 -11.19 -5.63 -7.78
N MET A 250 -10.27 -5.23 -6.92
CA MET A 250 -10.63 -4.75 -5.60
C MET A 250 -11.08 -3.28 -5.68
N ALA A 251 -12.36 -3.04 -5.41
CA ALA A 251 -12.90 -1.70 -5.24
C ALA A 251 -12.86 -1.34 -3.75
N ALA A 252 -11.69 -0.90 -3.30
CA ALA A 252 -11.44 -0.63 -1.88
C ALA A 252 -12.40 0.42 -1.29
N ASN A 253 -12.86 0.19 -0.08
CA ASN A 253 -13.58 1.18 0.73
C ASN A 253 -12.65 1.66 1.86
N PRO A 254 -12.70 2.93 2.27
CA PRO A 254 -13.64 4.00 1.90
C PRO A 254 -13.25 4.82 0.67
N VAL A 255 -12.11 4.55 0.03
CA VAL A 255 -11.57 5.36 -1.06
C VAL A 255 -12.18 5.02 -2.42
N ASN A 256 -12.20 5.99 -3.35
CA ASN A 256 -12.71 5.81 -4.71
C ASN A 256 -11.62 5.26 -5.64
N VAL A 257 -10.93 4.20 -5.23
CA VAL A 257 -9.85 3.59 -6.01
C VAL A 257 -10.23 2.17 -6.40
N ILE A 258 -9.97 1.82 -7.65
CA ILE A 258 -9.97 0.45 -8.14
C ILE A 258 -8.52 0.00 -8.19
N SER A 259 -8.22 -1.10 -7.49
CA SER A 259 -6.86 -1.62 -7.40
C SER A 259 -6.66 -2.79 -8.34
N MET A 260 -5.59 -2.75 -9.12
CA MET A 260 -5.09 -3.85 -9.95
C MET A 260 -3.84 -4.43 -9.29
N ALA A 261 -3.90 -5.70 -8.92
CA ALA A 261 -2.80 -6.44 -8.32
C ALA A 261 -2.76 -7.87 -8.89
N PRO A 262 -2.45 -8.01 -10.19
CA PRO A 262 -2.45 -9.30 -10.86
C PRO A 262 -1.34 -10.23 -10.33
N PRO A 263 -1.37 -11.55 -10.66
CA PRO A 263 -0.28 -12.46 -10.35
C PRO A 263 1.06 -11.96 -10.91
N LEU A 264 2.18 -12.24 -10.20
CA LEU A 264 3.52 -11.81 -10.65
C LEU A 264 3.94 -12.46 -11.98
N ILE A 265 3.31 -13.55 -12.35
CA ILE A 265 3.57 -14.29 -13.61
C ILE A 265 2.77 -13.77 -14.80
N ILE A 266 1.97 -12.69 -14.62
CA ILE A 266 1.13 -12.11 -15.69
C ILE A 266 1.97 -11.79 -16.94
N THR A 267 1.35 -11.94 -18.11
CA THR A 267 1.92 -11.62 -19.42
C THR A 267 1.42 -10.26 -19.92
N LYS A 268 2.10 -9.71 -20.94
CA LYS A 268 1.65 -8.46 -21.58
C LYS A 268 0.26 -8.62 -22.22
N ASP A 269 0.01 -9.76 -22.87
CA ASP A 269 -1.30 -10.03 -23.50
C ASP A 269 -2.43 -10.06 -22.45
N GLU A 270 -2.18 -10.67 -21.28
CA GLU A 270 -3.14 -10.68 -20.18
C GLU A 270 -3.33 -9.29 -19.55
N ILE A 271 -2.29 -8.46 -19.52
CA ILE A 271 -2.39 -7.06 -19.10
C ILE A 271 -3.27 -6.28 -20.11
N ASP A 272 -3.03 -6.44 -21.40
CA ASP A 272 -3.80 -5.78 -22.46
C ASP A 272 -5.26 -6.20 -22.40
N GLU A 273 -5.55 -7.48 -22.22
CA GLU A 273 -6.92 -7.99 -22.00
C GLU A 273 -7.56 -7.35 -20.77
N GLY A 274 -6.86 -7.38 -19.62
CA GLY A 274 -7.36 -6.81 -18.38
C GLY A 274 -7.60 -5.30 -18.46
N VAL A 275 -6.72 -4.55 -19.10
CA VAL A 275 -6.90 -3.11 -19.36
C VAL A 275 -8.07 -2.86 -20.32
N GLY A 276 -8.26 -3.69 -21.34
CA GLY A 276 -9.41 -3.61 -22.23
C GLY A 276 -10.74 -3.85 -21.50
N ILE A 277 -10.79 -4.80 -20.58
CA ILE A 277 -11.96 -5.04 -19.71
C ILE A 277 -12.19 -3.83 -18.78
N MET A 278 -11.13 -3.26 -18.22
CA MET A 278 -11.21 -2.06 -17.37
C MET A 278 -11.75 -0.87 -18.16
N ASP A 279 -11.27 -0.65 -19.37
CA ASP A 279 -11.73 0.38 -20.30
C ASP A 279 -13.25 0.30 -20.53
N GLU A 280 -13.77 -0.89 -20.80
CA GLU A 280 -15.20 -1.09 -20.99
C GLU A 280 -16.01 -0.86 -19.71
N ALA A 281 -15.48 -1.29 -18.56
CA ALA A 281 -16.15 -1.13 -17.28
C ALA A 281 -16.19 0.33 -16.79
N LEU A 282 -15.16 1.12 -17.08
CA LEU A 282 -15.09 2.53 -16.67
C LEU A 282 -16.15 3.41 -17.36
N LYS A 283 -16.68 3.02 -18.51
CA LYS A 283 -17.79 3.73 -19.18
C LYS A 283 -19.02 3.88 -18.27
N VAL A 284 -19.22 2.95 -17.36
CA VAL A 284 -20.28 3.05 -16.34
C VAL A 284 -20.03 4.25 -15.42
N ALA A 285 -18.79 4.47 -15.02
CA ALA A 285 -18.42 5.57 -14.13
C ALA A 285 -18.40 6.93 -14.84
N ASP A 286 -18.07 6.96 -16.14
CA ASP A 286 -18.08 8.18 -16.95
C ASP A 286 -19.44 8.86 -16.98
N ALA A 287 -20.52 8.09 -16.89
CA ALA A 287 -21.89 8.63 -16.84
C ALA A 287 -22.19 9.47 -15.59
N TYR A 288 -21.35 9.38 -14.56
CA TYR A 288 -21.49 10.11 -13.30
C TYR A 288 -20.57 11.33 -13.19
N THR A 289 -19.77 11.61 -14.24
CA THR A 289 -18.83 12.75 -14.23
C THR A 289 -19.51 14.05 -14.60
N GLU A 290 -18.94 15.16 -14.10
CA GLU A 290 -19.33 16.52 -14.46
C GLU A 290 -18.18 17.19 -15.25
N SER A 291 -18.52 17.90 -16.30
CA SER A 291 -17.57 18.63 -17.18
C SER A 291 -16.93 19.86 -16.49
#